data_cb6b98476fe4f672b14b04d1f22f2250
#
_entry.id   cb6b98476fe4f672b14b04d1f22f2250
#
_cell.length_a   1.000
_cell.length_b   1.000
_cell.length_c   1.000
_cell.angle_alpha   90.00
_cell.angle_beta   90.00
_cell.angle_gamma   90.00
#
_symmetry.space_group_name_H-M   'P 1'
#
loop_
_entity.id
_entity.type
_entity.pdbx_description
1 polymer ?
#
loop_
_entity_poly.entity_id
_entity_poly.type
_entity_poly.pdbx_seq_one_letter_code
_entity_poly.pdbx_strand_id
1 'polypeptide(L)'
;LKSGNKIDFTIDKINSATYDFKIMISINKSAMRKLIIDQTTNSPGVVLDPERNRYEISGESRPPDVGNFYGEILKWMDDYSQYLGRSQEDKDPLEFNFNLEYFNSSSAKYILDFCKQIAAIPSKGKNVRIKWHYEAEDMDMLEVGKELSRMAKFPFEFIKKS
;
A
#
# COMPACT_ATOMS: atom_id res chain seq x y z
N LEU A 1 -5.03 -62.67 6.65
CA LEU A 1 -5.99 -61.77 6.02
C LEU A 1 -6.29 -60.58 6.92
N LYS A 2 -5.41 -59.58 6.95
CA LYS A 2 -5.70 -58.19 7.40
C LYS A 2 -4.60 -57.27 6.84
N SER A 3 -4.77 -56.82 5.63
CA SER A 3 -4.03 -55.69 5.11
C SER A 3 -5.04 -54.73 4.46
N GLY A 4 -5.49 -53.79 5.20
CA GLY A 4 -6.34 -52.71 4.77
C GLY A 4 -6.57 -51.81 5.95
N ASN A 5 -5.86 -50.68 6.04
CA ASN A 5 -6.23 -49.47 6.80
C ASN A 5 -5.02 -48.64 7.27
N LYS A 6 -3.90 -48.65 6.53
CA LYS A 6 -2.81 -47.69 6.85
C LYS A 6 -2.72 -46.50 5.87
N ILE A 7 -3.44 -46.55 4.74
CA ILE A 7 -3.33 -45.55 3.69
C ILE A 7 -4.34 -44.40 3.91
N ASP A 8 -5.54 -44.70 4.42
CA ASP A 8 -6.60 -43.71 4.64
C ASP A 8 -6.26 -42.69 5.74
N PHE A 9 -5.56 -43.10 6.80
CA PHE A 9 -5.25 -42.19 7.91
C PHE A 9 -4.18 -41.15 7.57
N THR A 10 -3.36 -41.37 6.56
CA THR A 10 -2.33 -40.43 6.10
C THR A 10 -2.89 -39.41 5.15
N ILE A 11 -3.86 -39.79 4.32
CA ILE A 11 -4.53 -38.91 3.36
C ILE A 11 -5.45 -37.95 4.10
N ASP A 12 -6.18 -38.37 5.11
CA ASP A 12 -7.03 -37.53 5.94
C ASP A 12 -6.24 -36.48 6.74
N LYS A 13 -5.07 -36.84 7.27
CA LYS A 13 -4.17 -35.89 7.94
C LYS A 13 -3.57 -34.86 6.99
N ILE A 14 -3.23 -35.24 5.77
CA ILE A 14 -2.70 -34.32 4.76
C ILE A 14 -3.81 -33.38 4.29
N ASN A 15 -5.02 -33.87 4.09
CA ASN A 15 -6.17 -33.06 3.72
C ASN A 15 -6.56 -32.07 4.83
N SER A 16 -6.57 -32.50 6.09
CA SER A 16 -6.84 -31.63 7.24
C SER A 16 -5.78 -30.52 7.36
N ALA A 17 -4.49 -30.86 7.28
CA ALA A 17 -3.42 -29.87 7.34
C ALA A 17 -3.46 -28.87 6.17
N THR A 18 -3.87 -29.33 4.97
CA THR A 18 -4.03 -28.46 3.79
C THR A 18 -5.27 -27.57 3.93
N TYR A 19 -6.36 -28.07 4.53
CA TYR A 19 -7.54 -27.28 4.86
C TYR A 19 -7.24 -26.25 5.95
N ASP A 20 -6.57 -26.65 7.02
CA ASP A 20 -6.16 -25.75 8.09
C ASP A 20 -5.23 -24.65 7.60
N PHE A 21 -4.31 -24.98 6.67
CA PHE A 21 -3.42 -24.03 6.04
C PHE A 21 -4.16 -23.06 5.11
N LYS A 22 -5.14 -23.54 4.32
CA LYS A 22 -5.99 -22.69 3.49
C LYS A 22 -6.89 -21.78 4.33
N ILE A 23 -7.43 -22.27 5.44
CA ILE A 23 -8.23 -21.49 6.39
C ILE A 23 -7.33 -20.45 7.06
N MET A 24 -6.11 -20.80 7.47
CA MET A 24 -5.15 -19.87 8.08
C MET A 24 -4.70 -18.80 7.10
N ILE A 25 -4.50 -19.13 5.81
CA ILE A 25 -4.24 -18.15 4.75
C ILE A 25 -5.46 -17.25 4.52
N SER A 26 -6.67 -17.80 4.54
CA SER A 26 -7.91 -17.04 4.39
C SER A 26 -8.15 -16.09 5.58
N ILE A 27 -7.83 -16.52 6.79
CA ILE A 27 -7.91 -15.68 8.01
C ILE A 27 -6.84 -14.59 7.97
N ASN A 28 -5.62 -14.89 7.50
CA ASN A 28 -4.56 -13.89 7.30
C ASN A 28 -4.87 -12.92 6.15
N LYS A 29 -5.62 -13.33 5.14
CA LYS A 29 -6.08 -12.48 4.05
C LYS A 29 -7.11 -11.44 4.54
N SER A 30 -7.89 -11.77 5.55
CA SER A 30 -8.85 -10.87 6.21
C SER A 30 -8.21 -9.93 7.24
N ALA A 31 -6.90 -10.03 7.48
CA ALA A 31 -6.24 -9.35 8.60
C ALA A 31 -5.62 -8.00 8.25
N MET A 32 -5.43 -7.66 6.96
CA MET A 32 -4.91 -6.34 6.60
C MET A 32 -6.05 -5.32 6.58
N ARG A 33 -6.12 -4.53 7.66
CA ARG A 33 -7.14 -3.50 7.81
C ARG A 33 -6.90 -2.36 6.82
N LYS A 34 -7.97 -1.87 6.22
CA LYS A 34 -7.93 -0.60 5.49
C LYS A 34 -7.70 0.55 6.46
N LEU A 35 -6.98 1.57 6.00
CA LEU A 35 -6.85 2.86 6.66
C LEU A 35 -7.61 3.90 5.84
N ILE A 36 -8.61 4.54 6.47
CA ILE A 36 -9.37 5.62 5.86
C ILE A 36 -9.33 6.80 6.81
N ILE A 37 -8.85 7.94 6.31
CA ILE A 37 -8.84 9.23 7.01
C ILE A 37 -9.60 10.21 6.16
N ASP A 38 -10.64 10.82 6.73
CA ASP A 38 -11.42 11.82 6.02
C ASP A 38 -10.63 13.11 5.84
N GLN A 39 -10.76 13.71 4.65
CA GLN A 39 -10.13 14.98 4.35
C GLN A 39 -10.72 16.10 5.22
N THR A 40 -9.85 16.98 5.70
CA THR A 40 -10.22 18.23 6.35
C THR A 40 -9.65 19.42 5.59
N THR A 41 -9.86 20.64 6.08
CA THR A 41 -9.28 21.84 5.48
C THR A 41 -7.74 21.84 5.51
N ASN A 42 -7.12 21.13 6.45
CA ASN A 42 -5.67 21.15 6.66
C ASN A 42 -5.01 19.78 6.52
N SER A 43 -5.79 18.72 6.54
CA SER A 43 -5.25 17.34 6.47
C SER A 43 -5.79 16.63 5.24
N PRO A 44 -4.95 15.91 4.50
CA PRO A 44 -5.39 15.22 3.30
C PRO A 44 -6.33 14.05 3.64
N GLY A 45 -7.19 13.71 2.70
CA GLY A 45 -7.91 12.45 2.71
C GLY A 45 -6.97 11.30 2.38
N VAL A 46 -7.13 10.17 3.08
CA VAL A 46 -6.32 8.97 2.85
C VAL A 46 -7.23 7.77 2.70
N VAL A 47 -7.02 7.01 1.65
CA VAL A 47 -7.67 5.72 1.41
C VAL A 47 -6.58 4.70 1.11
N LEU A 48 -6.37 3.75 2.01
CA LEU A 48 -5.45 2.62 1.83
C LEU A 48 -6.27 1.35 2.05
N ASP A 49 -6.82 0.81 0.96
CA ASP A 49 -7.77 -0.31 0.96
C ASP A 49 -7.26 -1.47 0.10
N PRO A 50 -6.63 -2.47 0.72
CA PRO A 50 -6.11 -3.65 0.01
C PRO A 50 -7.19 -4.53 -0.63
N GLU A 51 -8.41 -4.55 -0.08
CA GLU A 51 -9.50 -5.36 -0.63
C GLU A 51 -9.95 -4.83 -1.99
N ARG A 52 -10.00 -3.49 -2.12
CA ARG A 52 -10.41 -2.81 -3.35
C ARG A 52 -9.23 -2.42 -4.25
N ASN A 53 -8.00 -2.74 -3.84
CA ASN A 53 -6.77 -2.29 -4.52
C ASN A 53 -6.77 -0.76 -4.75
N ARG A 54 -7.20 0.00 -3.74
CA ARG A 54 -7.31 1.46 -3.81
C ARG A 54 -6.39 2.11 -2.80
N TYR A 55 -5.42 2.89 -3.29
CA TYR A 55 -4.44 3.60 -2.47
C TYR A 55 -4.36 5.04 -2.96
N GLU A 56 -4.75 5.99 -2.12
CA GLU A 56 -4.84 7.40 -2.49
C GLU A 56 -4.59 8.32 -1.30
N ILE A 57 -3.83 9.39 -1.54
CA ILE A 57 -3.73 10.57 -0.67
C ILE A 57 -4.15 11.77 -1.50
N SER A 58 -5.11 12.57 -1.02
CA SER A 58 -5.70 13.68 -1.80
C SER A 58 -5.99 14.91 -0.96
N GLY A 59 -5.96 16.09 -1.59
CA GLY A 59 -6.28 17.37 -0.99
C GLY A 59 -5.06 18.12 -0.42
N GLU A 60 -5.26 18.98 0.57
CA GLU A 60 -4.20 19.74 1.21
C GLU A 60 -3.53 19.00 2.34
N SER A 61 -2.19 19.09 2.43
CA SER A 61 -1.42 18.48 3.51
C SER A 61 -0.61 19.50 4.29
N ARG A 62 -1.19 19.95 5.39
CA ARG A 62 -0.57 20.75 6.46
C ARG A 62 -1.19 20.42 7.81
N PRO A 63 -1.25 19.13 8.21
CA PRO A 63 -1.91 18.74 9.44
C PRO A 63 -1.22 19.37 10.64
N PRO A 64 -1.95 19.78 11.69
CA PRO A 64 -1.39 20.41 12.88
C PRO A 64 -0.34 19.55 13.59
N ASP A 65 -0.55 18.25 13.65
CA ASP A 65 0.42 17.26 14.14
C ASP A 65 0.82 16.34 12.99
N VAL A 66 1.76 16.80 12.20
CA VAL A 66 2.24 16.09 10.99
C VAL A 66 2.87 14.73 11.34
N GLY A 67 3.56 14.64 12.47
CA GLY A 67 4.22 13.40 12.91
C GLY A 67 3.21 12.32 13.27
N ASN A 68 2.17 12.66 14.02
CA ASN A 68 1.11 11.72 14.37
C ASN A 68 0.30 11.32 13.13
N PHE A 69 -0.08 12.28 12.30
CA PHE A 69 -0.84 12.04 11.08
C PHE A 69 -0.14 11.05 10.14
N TYR A 70 1.08 11.35 9.75
CA TYR A 70 1.84 10.49 8.83
C TYR A 70 2.40 9.24 9.50
N GLY A 71 2.63 9.27 10.82
CA GLY A 71 3.06 8.11 11.58
C GLY A 71 2.10 6.94 11.45
N GLU A 72 0.79 7.20 11.42
CA GLU A 72 -0.24 6.18 11.19
C GLU A 72 -0.16 5.59 9.77
N ILE A 73 0.03 6.45 8.76
CA ILE A 73 0.17 6.04 7.35
C ILE A 73 1.43 5.19 7.16
N LEU A 74 2.58 5.64 7.69
CA LEU A 74 3.85 4.92 7.55
C LEU A 74 3.81 3.58 8.29
N LYS A 75 3.19 3.54 9.47
CA LYS A 75 3.00 2.29 10.21
C LYS A 75 2.12 1.31 9.43
N TRP A 76 1.00 1.80 8.86
CA TRP A 76 0.14 0.98 8.02
C TRP A 76 0.92 0.40 6.83
N MET A 77 1.78 1.21 6.21
CA MET A 77 2.59 0.78 5.07
C MET A 77 3.62 -0.29 5.44
N ASP A 78 4.23 -0.18 6.62
CA ASP A 78 5.14 -1.21 7.14
C ASP A 78 4.41 -2.55 7.33
N ASP A 79 3.24 -2.52 7.95
CA ASP A 79 2.40 -3.70 8.15
C ASP A 79 1.97 -4.31 6.81
N TYR A 80 1.60 -3.47 5.85
CA TYR A 80 1.21 -3.90 4.51
C TYR A 80 2.37 -4.50 3.72
N SER A 81 3.55 -3.90 3.79
CA SER A 81 4.77 -4.43 3.16
C SER A 81 5.12 -5.83 3.68
N GLN A 82 4.96 -6.06 5.00
CA GLN A 82 5.16 -7.38 5.59
C GLN A 82 4.11 -8.38 5.11
N TYR A 83 2.85 -7.96 5.02
CA TYR A 83 1.77 -8.77 4.47
C TYR A 83 2.06 -9.19 3.02
N LEU A 84 2.46 -8.24 2.17
CA LEU A 84 2.80 -8.50 0.77
C LEU A 84 3.96 -9.50 0.62
N GLY A 85 4.96 -9.42 1.50
CA GLY A 85 6.10 -10.35 1.50
C GLY A 85 5.73 -11.79 1.83
N ARG A 86 4.60 -12.01 2.51
CA ARG A 86 4.08 -13.34 2.85
C ARG A 86 3.00 -13.83 1.89
N SER A 87 2.41 -12.92 1.12
CA SER A 87 1.33 -13.23 0.19
C SER A 87 1.88 -13.77 -1.12
N GLN A 88 1.40 -14.94 -1.55
CA GLN A 88 1.72 -15.54 -2.85
C GLN A 88 0.76 -15.08 -3.97
N GLU A 89 -0.17 -14.17 -3.67
CA GLU A 89 -1.12 -13.70 -4.68
C GLU A 89 -0.45 -12.75 -5.67
N ASP A 90 -0.50 -13.08 -6.95
CA ASP A 90 -0.31 -12.14 -8.04
C ASP A 90 -1.56 -11.27 -8.13
N LYS A 91 -1.42 -10.02 -7.75
CA LYS A 91 -2.45 -9.00 -7.96
C LYS A 91 -2.05 -8.13 -9.14
N ASP A 92 -3.05 -7.48 -9.71
CA ASP A 92 -2.84 -6.32 -10.57
C ASP A 92 -1.83 -5.35 -9.92
N PRO A 93 -1.13 -4.53 -10.69
CA PRO A 93 -0.22 -3.54 -10.13
C PRO A 93 -0.87 -2.77 -8.98
N LEU A 94 -0.15 -2.61 -7.88
CA LEU A 94 -0.57 -1.77 -6.78
C LEU A 94 -0.37 -0.31 -7.20
N GLU A 95 -1.45 0.44 -7.37
CA GLU A 95 -1.39 1.81 -7.86
C GLU A 95 -1.61 2.79 -6.71
N PHE A 96 -0.55 3.49 -6.32
CA PHE A 96 -0.60 4.53 -5.30
C PHE A 96 -0.78 5.90 -5.96
N ASN A 97 -1.91 6.54 -5.67
CA ASN A 97 -2.29 7.82 -6.24
C ASN A 97 -2.01 8.97 -5.26
N PHE A 98 -1.19 9.91 -5.67
CA PHE A 98 -0.95 11.17 -4.97
C PHE A 98 -1.66 12.28 -5.72
N ASN A 99 -2.79 12.71 -5.21
CA ASN A 99 -3.64 13.75 -5.77
C ASN A 99 -3.69 14.96 -4.83
N LEU A 100 -2.52 15.47 -4.49
CA LEU A 100 -2.36 16.59 -3.56
C LEU A 100 -2.56 17.94 -4.28
N GLU A 101 -3.31 18.82 -3.63
CA GLU A 101 -3.49 20.20 -4.07
C GLU A 101 -2.39 21.12 -3.54
N TYR A 102 -1.92 20.83 -2.33
CA TYR A 102 -0.86 21.56 -1.66
C TYR A 102 -0.24 20.69 -0.55
N PHE A 103 1.01 20.90 -0.23
CA PHE A 103 1.64 20.40 1.00
C PHE A 103 2.78 21.31 1.45
N ASN A 104 2.94 21.44 2.75
CA ASN A 104 4.03 22.22 3.32
C ASN A 104 5.32 21.39 3.43
N SER A 105 6.43 22.03 3.78
CA SER A 105 7.75 21.39 3.90
C SER A 105 7.80 20.28 4.96
N SER A 106 7.02 20.42 6.04
CA SER A 106 6.93 19.39 7.07
C SER A 106 6.25 18.12 6.55
N SER A 107 5.18 18.27 5.76
CA SER A 107 4.51 17.15 5.10
C SER A 107 5.39 16.52 4.01
N ALA A 108 6.16 17.31 3.26
CA ALA A 108 7.01 16.85 2.16
C ALA A 108 7.97 15.73 2.58
N LYS A 109 8.56 15.85 3.79
CA LYS A 109 9.44 14.80 4.34
C LYS A 109 8.72 13.46 4.51
N TYR A 110 7.53 13.47 5.08
CA TYR A 110 6.74 12.26 5.32
C TYR A 110 6.18 11.67 4.02
N ILE A 111 5.79 12.52 3.07
CA ILE A 111 5.37 12.08 1.74
C ILE A 111 6.54 11.36 1.05
N LEU A 112 7.75 11.89 1.13
CA LEU A 112 8.95 11.23 0.61
C LEU A 112 9.20 9.89 1.30
N ASP A 113 9.09 9.82 2.62
CA ASP A 113 9.28 8.59 3.38
C ASP A 113 8.24 7.53 2.96
N PHE A 114 6.98 7.92 2.76
CA PHE A 114 5.94 7.04 2.23
C PHE A 114 6.27 6.56 0.81
N CYS A 115 6.69 7.45 -0.08
CA CYS A 115 7.14 7.07 -1.43
C CYS A 115 8.31 6.07 -1.40
N LYS A 116 9.26 6.21 -0.47
CA LYS A 116 10.37 5.26 -0.29
C LYS A 116 9.90 3.89 0.18
N GLN A 117 8.92 3.84 1.08
CA GLN A 117 8.32 2.57 1.51
C GLN A 117 7.61 1.87 0.34
N ILE A 118 6.86 2.63 -0.49
CA ILE A 118 6.23 2.11 -1.70
C ILE A 118 7.31 1.60 -2.68
N ALA A 119 8.38 2.36 -2.89
CA ALA A 119 9.50 1.99 -3.76
C ALA A 119 10.21 0.70 -3.35
N ALA A 120 10.08 0.28 -2.10
CA ALA A 120 10.66 -0.97 -1.59
C ALA A 120 9.78 -2.20 -1.88
N ILE A 121 8.50 -2.04 -2.26
CA ILE A 121 7.56 -3.15 -2.52
C ILE A 121 8.04 -4.09 -3.63
N PRO A 122 8.63 -3.63 -4.76
CA PRO A 122 9.10 -4.53 -5.82
C PRO A 122 10.09 -5.59 -5.34
N SER A 123 10.87 -5.30 -4.29
CA SER A 123 11.77 -6.29 -3.68
C SER A 123 11.02 -7.49 -3.08
N LYS A 124 9.70 -7.39 -2.89
CA LYS A 124 8.79 -8.46 -2.44
C LYS A 124 8.15 -9.22 -3.59
N GLY A 125 8.60 -9.00 -4.84
CA GLY A 125 8.04 -9.64 -6.03
C GLY A 125 6.66 -9.11 -6.45
N LYS A 126 6.30 -7.90 -6.05
CA LYS A 126 5.02 -7.25 -6.39
C LYS A 126 5.25 -6.09 -7.35
N ASN A 127 4.37 -5.96 -8.33
CA ASN A 127 4.37 -4.82 -9.25
C ASN A 127 3.68 -3.63 -8.56
N VAL A 128 4.30 -2.45 -8.64
CA VAL A 128 3.78 -1.23 -8.03
C VAL A 128 3.98 -0.03 -8.95
N ARG A 129 3.05 0.91 -8.89
CA ARG A 129 3.10 2.18 -9.61
C ARG A 129 2.81 3.32 -8.65
N ILE A 130 3.51 4.43 -8.79
CA ILE A 130 3.20 5.70 -8.13
C ILE A 130 2.69 6.65 -9.20
N LYS A 131 1.45 7.11 -9.04
CA LYS A 131 0.80 8.08 -9.92
C LYS A 131 0.73 9.43 -9.21
N TRP A 132 1.43 10.41 -9.77
CA TRP A 132 1.49 11.76 -9.27
C TRP A 132 0.61 12.65 -10.12
N HIS A 133 -0.51 13.11 -9.55
CA HIS A 133 -1.48 13.94 -10.25
C HIS A 133 -1.15 15.42 -10.06
N TYR A 134 -1.30 16.22 -11.12
CA TYR A 134 -1.08 17.66 -11.09
C TYR A 134 -2.04 18.39 -12.05
N GLU A 135 -2.40 19.63 -11.69
CA GLU A 135 -3.20 20.51 -12.57
C GLU A 135 -2.34 21.01 -13.73
N ALA A 136 -2.98 21.27 -14.89
CA ALA A 136 -2.28 21.67 -16.11
C ALA A 136 -1.40 22.92 -15.94
N GLU A 137 -1.86 23.87 -15.10
CA GLU A 137 -1.19 25.14 -14.82
C GLU A 137 -0.22 25.06 -13.63
N ASP A 138 -0.27 23.99 -12.85
CA ASP A 138 0.57 23.81 -11.64
C ASP A 138 1.88 23.09 -11.98
N MET A 139 2.78 23.83 -12.61
CA MET A 139 4.10 23.30 -12.95
C MET A 139 4.97 23.07 -11.71
N ASP A 140 4.73 23.78 -10.62
CA ASP A 140 5.48 23.60 -9.37
C ASP A 140 5.15 22.23 -8.76
N MET A 141 3.88 21.81 -8.76
CA MET A 141 3.48 20.48 -8.31
C MET A 141 4.11 19.37 -9.18
N LEU A 142 4.21 19.58 -10.49
CA LEU A 142 4.90 18.64 -11.38
C LEU A 142 6.40 18.54 -11.05
N GLU A 143 7.09 19.67 -10.89
CA GLU A 143 8.53 19.69 -10.58
C GLU A 143 8.84 19.05 -9.22
N VAL A 144 8.02 19.34 -8.21
CA VAL A 144 8.15 18.69 -6.90
C VAL A 144 7.94 17.18 -7.00
N GLY A 145 6.96 16.72 -7.78
CA GLY A 145 6.75 15.29 -8.03
C GLY A 145 7.97 14.62 -8.69
N LYS A 146 8.60 15.28 -9.66
CA LYS A 146 9.85 14.80 -10.29
C LYS A 146 11.00 14.71 -9.26
N GLU A 147 11.11 15.70 -8.38
CA GLU A 147 12.11 15.71 -7.33
C GLU A 147 11.89 14.56 -6.33
N LEU A 148 10.65 14.33 -5.89
CA LEU A 148 10.30 13.20 -5.02
C LEU A 148 10.59 11.86 -5.68
N SER A 149 10.29 11.70 -6.97
CA SER A 149 10.63 10.51 -7.75
C SER A 149 12.14 10.24 -7.74
N ARG A 150 12.94 11.27 -7.96
CA ARG A 150 14.41 11.19 -7.93
C ARG A 150 14.92 10.81 -6.54
N MET A 151 14.40 11.43 -5.49
CA MET A 151 14.81 11.18 -4.10
C MET A 151 14.37 9.81 -3.60
N ALA A 152 13.21 9.32 -4.03
CA ALA A 152 12.74 7.98 -3.73
C ALA A 152 13.45 6.90 -4.57
N LYS A 153 14.19 7.30 -5.61
CA LYS A 153 14.85 6.42 -6.59
C LYS A 153 13.87 5.44 -7.24
N PHE A 154 12.68 5.94 -7.54
CA PHE A 154 11.59 5.16 -8.13
C PHE A 154 10.83 6.01 -9.16
N PRO A 155 10.56 5.48 -10.38
CA PRO A 155 9.87 6.25 -11.41
C PRO A 155 8.40 6.48 -11.04
N PHE A 156 7.95 7.74 -11.14
CA PHE A 156 6.54 8.10 -11.01
C PHE A 156 5.90 8.26 -12.39
N GLU A 157 4.63 7.92 -12.48
CA GLU A 157 3.77 8.28 -13.60
C GLU A 157 3.12 9.63 -13.30
N PHE A 158 3.36 10.63 -14.17
CA PHE A 158 2.81 11.98 -13.99
C PHE A 158 1.50 12.11 -14.75
N ILE A 159 0.42 12.32 -14.01
CA ILE A 159 -0.95 12.36 -14.52
C ILE A 159 -1.45 13.81 -14.50
N LYS A 160 -1.52 14.41 -15.69
CA LYS A 160 -2.12 15.73 -15.85
C LYS A 160 -3.64 15.63 -15.73
N LYS A 161 -4.21 16.42 -14.81
CA LYS A 161 -5.67 16.54 -14.70
C LYS A 161 -6.22 17.38 -15.85
N SER A 162 -7.40 17.05 -16.28
CA SER A 162 -8.12 17.75 -17.36
C SER A 162 -8.98 18.87 -16.81
#